data_9a941c003a19f82683a7e4fbcd399734
#
_entry.id   9a941c003a19f82683a7e4fbcd399734
#
_cell.length_a   1.000
_cell.length_b   1.000
_cell.length_c   1.000
_cell.angle_alpha   90.00
_cell.angle_beta   90.00
_cell.angle_gamma   90.00
#
_symmetry.space_group_name_H-M   'P 1'
#
loop_
_entity.id
_entity.type
_entity.pdbx_description
1 polymer ?
#
loop_
_entity_poly.entity_id
_entity_poly.type
_entity_poly.pdbx_seq_one_letter_code
_entity_poly.pdbx_strand_id
1 'polypeptide(L)'
;MRKKDITVPIYLIAGFLESGKTTFLRFTLEQEYFRIDGKTLLILCEEGEEEYDRKSLARYNTVVEVIPSREELTTERLTSMQLKHQPERVVMEYNGMWLVSDLENMELPAGWEFEQRIVCADAGSFQVYMQNLKSVFMDMVRNADMVVFNRCTPDLPLANFRRSIKVSNQAAEIIFETEDGEISDIFQDSLPFDIDAPVIDILPEDYGIWFVDAMDHPDRYDGKQVHFQAKVMKPRGMKEDWFVPGRTAMTCCAEDTTFLGYLCHGEGVNGLKPGQWVDVTAKISVEQRREYRGEEGVVLYADAVRSCPPLPQDMVYFN
;
A
#
# COMPACT_ATOMS: atom_id res chain seq x y z
N MET A 1 26.94 0.28 -32.00
CA MET A 1 25.98 1.08 -31.22
C MET A 1 24.99 0.08 -30.62
N ARG A 2 24.98 -0.14 -29.27
CA ARG A 2 23.89 -0.86 -28.58
C ARG A 2 22.64 -0.02 -28.78
N LYS A 3 21.54 -0.62 -29.31
CA LYS A 3 20.21 -0.02 -29.19
C LYS A 3 20.04 0.33 -27.73
N LYS A 4 19.80 1.60 -27.38
CA LYS A 4 19.23 1.95 -26.08
C LYS A 4 17.94 1.14 -26.00
N ASP A 5 17.85 0.28 -24.99
CA ASP A 5 16.60 -0.39 -24.70
C ASP A 5 15.59 0.74 -24.42
N ILE A 6 14.64 0.90 -25.33
CA ILE A 6 13.59 1.93 -25.17
C ILE A 6 12.61 1.33 -24.17
N THR A 7 12.63 1.85 -22.95
CA THR A 7 11.65 1.52 -21.92
C THR A 7 10.38 2.34 -22.17
N VAL A 8 9.23 1.67 -22.24
CA VAL A 8 7.90 2.28 -22.36
C VAL A 8 7.23 2.17 -20.99
N PRO A 9 7.14 3.26 -20.23
CA PRO A 9 6.54 3.24 -18.88
C PRO A 9 5.03 3.02 -18.96
N ILE A 10 4.52 2.16 -18.07
CA ILE A 10 3.10 1.91 -17.86
C ILE A 10 2.67 2.59 -16.58
N TYR A 11 1.66 3.47 -16.68
CA TYR A 11 0.92 4.02 -15.55
C TYR A 11 -0.40 3.25 -15.44
N LEU A 12 -0.53 2.42 -14.42
CA LEU A 12 -1.71 1.59 -14.17
C LEU A 12 -2.62 2.29 -13.18
N ILE A 13 -3.88 2.51 -13.57
CA ILE A 13 -4.91 3.07 -12.69
C ILE A 13 -5.97 2.02 -12.46
N ALA A 14 -6.04 1.52 -11.22
CA ALA A 14 -6.99 0.53 -10.75
C ALA A 14 -8.01 1.16 -9.78
N GLY A 15 -9.05 0.43 -9.44
CA GLY A 15 -10.12 0.87 -8.54
C GLY A 15 -11.46 0.36 -9.05
N PHE A 16 -12.45 0.27 -8.18
CA PHE A 16 -13.79 -0.19 -8.55
C PHE A 16 -14.50 0.78 -9.50
N LEU A 17 -15.61 0.33 -10.07
CA LEU A 17 -16.45 1.21 -10.89
C LEU A 17 -16.86 2.45 -10.08
N GLU A 18 -16.88 3.60 -10.71
CA GLU A 18 -17.19 4.91 -10.09
C GLU A 18 -16.21 5.39 -9.00
N SER A 19 -15.08 4.73 -8.83
CA SER A 19 -14.05 5.15 -7.87
C SER A 19 -13.28 6.42 -8.26
N GLY A 20 -13.61 7.03 -9.40
CA GLY A 20 -12.98 8.26 -9.87
C GLY A 20 -11.76 8.09 -10.78
N LYS A 21 -11.47 6.88 -11.28
CA LYS A 21 -10.35 6.58 -12.19
C LYS A 21 -10.30 7.52 -13.40
N THR A 22 -11.42 7.61 -14.11
CA THR A 22 -11.56 8.45 -15.33
C THR A 22 -11.34 9.92 -15.04
N THR A 23 -11.90 10.44 -13.94
CA THR A 23 -11.72 11.82 -13.49
C THR A 23 -10.25 12.10 -13.16
N PHE A 24 -9.62 11.22 -12.39
CA PHE A 24 -8.19 11.30 -12.05
C PHE A 24 -7.31 11.32 -13.31
N LEU A 25 -7.56 10.40 -14.25
CA LEU A 25 -6.80 10.32 -15.49
C LEU A 25 -6.99 11.54 -16.39
N ARG A 26 -8.23 12.05 -16.54
CA ARG A 26 -8.48 13.26 -17.31
C ARG A 26 -7.71 14.43 -16.76
N PHE A 27 -7.79 14.64 -15.43
CA PHE A 27 -7.02 15.68 -14.75
C PHE A 27 -5.51 15.51 -14.99
N THR A 28 -4.96 14.29 -14.79
CA THR A 28 -3.54 14.02 -14.92
C THR A 28 -3.03 14.24 -16.35
N LEU A 29 -3.75 13.76 -17.37
CA LEU A 29 -3.36 13.91 -18.78
C LEU A 29 -3.32 15.37 -19.25
N GLU A 30 -4.07 16.27 -18.61
CA GLU A 30 -4.09 17.70 -18.92
C GLU A 30 -2.95 18.48 -18.27
N GLN A 31 -2.26 17.90 -17.24
CA GLN A 31 -1.19 18.59 -16.52
C GLN A 31 0.08 18.75 -17.36
N GLU A 32 0.71 19.91 -17.24
CA GLU A 32 1.95 20.21 -17.97
C GLU A 32 3.09 19.26 -17.58
N TYR A 33 3.21 18.91 -16.30
CA TYR A 33 4.26 17.99 -15.81
C TYR A 33 4.10 16.55 -16.33
N PHE A 34 2.89 16.19 -16.78
CA PHE A 34 2.61 14.87 -17.32
C PHE A 34 2.66 14.83 -18.85
N ARG A 35 2.92 15.96 -19.53
CA ARG A 35 3.05 16.02 -20.99
C ARG A 35 4.36 15.41 -21.45
N ILE A 36 4.32 14.70 -22.57
CA ILE A 36 5.48 14.20 -23.31
C ILE A 36 5.34 14.61 -24.77
N ASP A 37 6.46 14.72 -25.48
CA ASP A 37 6.45 15.00 -26.92
C ASP A 37 5.99 13.78 -27.73
N GLY A 38 6.25 12.58 -27.20
CA GLY A 38 5.88 11.30 -27.78
C GLY A 38 4.42 10.95 -27.65
N LYS A 39 4.06 9.79 -28.18
CA LYS A 39 2.69 9.30 -28.17
C LYS A 39 2.37 8.59 -26.86
N THR A 40 1.24 8.95 -26.25
CA THR A 40 0.63 8.20 -25.15
C THR A 40 -0.43 7.25 -25.71
N LEU A 41 -0.37 5.97 -25.33
CA LEU A 41 -1.42 4.98 -25.56
C LEU A 41 -2.27 4.87 -24.30
N LEU A 42 -3.52 5.30 -24.36
CA LEU A 42 -4.52 5.10 -23.32
C LEU A 42 -5.30 3.82 -23.62
N ILE A 43 -5.19 2.83 -22.74
CA ILE A 43 -5.91 1.56 -22.81
C ILE A 43 -7.04 1.60 -21.79
N LEU A 44 -8.28 1.43 -22.27
CA LEU A 44 -9.48 1.38 -21.41
C LEU A 44 -9.94 -0.08 -21.30
N CYS A 45 -9.94 -0.61 -20.07
CA CYS A 45 -10.41 -1.95 -19.76
C CYS A 45 -11.81 -1.96 -19.14
N GLU A 46 -12.44 -0.79 -19.00
CA GLU A 46 -13.77 -0.62 -18.43
C GLU A 46 -14.48 0.53 -19.15
N GLU A 47 -15.75 0.35 -19.47
CA GLU A 47 -16.63 1.42 -19.96
C GLU A 47 -17.40 1.97 -18.76
N GLY A 48 -17.01 3.16 -18.30
CA GLY A 48 -17.71 3.90 -17.24
C GLY A 48 -18.78 4.85 -17.80
N GLU A 49 -19.49 5.54 -16.90
CA GLU A 49 -20.46 6.57 -17.29
C GLU A 49 -19.77 7.81 -17.90
N GLU A 50 -18.53 8.09 -17.50
CA GLU A 50 -17.76 9.21 -18.03
C GLU A 50 -16.99 8.79 -19.29
N GLU A 51 -17.23 9.54 -20.39
CA GLU A 51 -16.53 9.32 -21.66
C GLU A 51 -15.32 10.24 -21.80
N TYR A 52 -14.27 9.72 -22.44
CA TYR A 52 -13.14 10.54 -22.85
C TYR A 52 -13.42 11.29 -24.15
N ASP A 53 -13.25 12.62 -24.14
CA ASP A 53 -13.28 13.39 -25.40
C ASP A 53 -12.00 13.10 -26.21
N ARG A 54 -12.12 12.22 -27.20
CA ARG A 54 -11.01 11.84 -28.08
C ARG A 54 -10.37 13.02 -28.82
N LYS A 55 -11.11 14.11 -29.04
CA LYS A 55 -10.56 15.32 -29.69
C LYS A 55 -9.68 16.09 -28.70
N SER A 56 -10.06 16.15 -27.44
CA SER A 56 -9.24 16.72 -26.39
C SER A 56 -7.96 15.90 -26.18
N LEU A 57 -8.08 14.58 -26.07
CA LEU A 57 -6.92 13.67 -25.92
C LEU A 57 -5.93 13.77 -27.08
N ALA A 58 -6.42 13.95 -28.31
CA ALA A 58 -5.56 14.10 -29.47
C ALA A 58 -4.64 15.36 -29.39
N ARG A 59 -5.06 16.41 -28.65
CA ARG A 59 -4.21 17.59 -28.40
C ARG A 59 -2.99 17.27 -27.54
N TYR A 60 -3.06 16.21 -26.76
CA TYR A 60 -1.98 15.71 -25.91
C TYR A 60 -1.27 14.48 -26.50
N ASN A 61 -1.36 14.30 -27.83
CA ASN A 61 -0.79 13.18 -28.56
C ASN A 61 -1.20 11.80 -27.97
N THR A 62 -2.43 11.71 -27.46
CA THR A 62 -2.97 10.50 -26.81
C THR A 62 -3.93 9.78 -27.75
N VAL A 63 -3.68 8.49 -27.96
CA VAL A 63 -4.54 7.58 -28.72
C VAL A 63 -5.22 6.61 -27.78
N VAL A 64 -6.46 6.26 -28.05
CA VAL A 64 -7.29 5.39 -27.20
C VAL A 64 -7.54 4.05 -27.88
N GLU A 65 -7.27 2.97 -27.14
CA GLU A 65 -7.67 1.61 -27.49
C GLU A 65 -8.54 1.04 -26.36
N VAL A 66 -9.48 0.15 -26.69
CA VAL A 66 -10.39 -0.47 -25.72
C VAL A 66 -10.14 -1.98 -25.69
N ILE A 67 -10.10 -2.54 -24.48
CA ILE A 67 -10.06 -3.98 -24.21
C ILE A 67 -11.31 -4.31 -23.38
N PRO A 68 -12.39 -4.74 -24.01
CA PRO A 68 -13.71 -4.82 -23.36
C PRO A 68 -13.88 -6.03 -22.44
N SER A 69 -13.02 -7.05 -22.56
CA SER A 69 -13.09 -8.24 -21.72
C SER A 69 -11.72 -8.72 -21.25
N ARG A 70 -11.70 -9.48 -20.14
CA ARG A 70 -10.46 -10.02 -19.58
C ARG A 70 -9.75 -10.96 -20.54
N GLU A 71 -10.52 -11.71 -21.34
CA GLU A 71 -10.02 -12.67 -22.32
C GLU A 71 -9.29 -11.98 -23.48
N GLU A 72 -9.64 -10.72 -23.78
CA GLU A 72 -8.97 -9.94 -24.83
C GLU A 72 -7.70 -9.26 -24.35
N LEU A 73 -7.47 -9.19 -23.04
CA LEU A 73 -6.23 -8.67 -22.47
C LEU A 73 -5.14 -9.74 -22.54
N THR A 74 -4.42 -9.77 -23.65
CA THR A 74 -3.36 -10.75 -23.93
C THR A 74 -2.08 -10.07 -24.37
N THR A 75 -0.95 -10.76 -24.22
CA THR A 75 0.37 -10.30 -24.70
C THR A 75 0.35 -9.96 -26.18
N GLU A 76 -0.33 -10.78 -27.01
CA GLU A 76 -0.45 -10.57 -28.45
C GLU A 76 -1.23 -9.29 -28.77
N ARG A 77 -2.33 -9.04 -28.02
CA ARG A 77 -3.14 -7.83 -28.20
C ARG A 77 -2.33 -6.58 -27.87
N LEU A 78 -1.64 -6.58 -26.73
CA LEU A 78 -0.78 -5.45 -26.31
C LEU A 78 0.38 -5.26 -27.29
N THR A 79 1.01 -6.33 -27.77
CA THR A 79 2.08 -6.27 -28.77
C THR A 79 1.58 -5.69 -30.10
N SER A 80 0.37 -6.06 -30.53
CA SER A 80 -0.26 -5.47 -31.71
C SER A 80 -0.49 -3.97 -31.56
N MET A 81 -0.93 -3.50 -30.37
CA MET A 81 -1.08 -2.07 -30.07
C MET A 81 0.27 -1.34 -30.08
N GLN A 82 1.32 -1.95 -29.51
CA GLN A 82 2.68 -1.41 -29.58
C GLN A 82 3.16 -1.22 -31.02
N LEU A 83 3.00 -2.24 -31.86
CA LEU A 83 3.42 -2.18 -33.27
C LEU A 83 2.62 -1.13 -34.06
N LYS A 84 1.32 -1.03 -33.79
CA LYS A 84 0.39 -0.10 -34.47
C LYS A 84 0.67 1.34 -34.10
N HIS A 85 0.87 1.63 -32.82
CA HIS A 85 0.90 3.00 -32.30
C HIS A 85 2.31 3.50 -31.99
N GLN A 86 3.26 2.59 -31.71
CA GLN A 86 4.63 2.91 -31.28
C GLN A 86 4.64 3.94 -30.13
N PRO A 87 3.94 3.66 -29.00
CA PRO A 87 3.84 4.62 -27.91
C PRO A 87 5.17 4.76 -27.19
N GLU A 88 5.41 5.96 -26.65
CA GLU A 88 6.50 6.26 -25.72
C GLU A 88 6.06 6.12 -24.25
N ARG A 89 4.74 6.04 -24.02
CA ARG A 89 4.11 5.85 -22.71
C ARG A 89 2.76 5.15 -22.87
N VAL A 90 2.46 4.27 -21.92
CA VAL A 90 1.16 3.62 -21.78
C VAL A 90 0.49 4.12 -20.51
N VAL A 91 -0.80 4.43 -20.60
CA VAL A 91 -1.69 4.68 -19.47
C VAL A 91 -2.81 3.66 -19.56
N MET A 92 -3.07 2.92 -18.49
CA MET A 92 -4.07 1.86 -18.49
C MET A 92 -5.11 2.12 -17.42
N GLU A 93 -6.37 2.37 -17.82
CA GLU A 93 -7.52 2.37 -16.92
C GLU A 93 -8.02 0.95 -16.80
N TYR A 94 -7.71 0.30 -15.68
CA TYR A 94 -7.95 -1.13 -15.47
C TYR A 94 -9.37 -1.38 -14.97
N ASN A 95 -9.92 -2.53 -15.33
CA ASN A 95 -11.25 -2.93 -14.87
C ASN A 95 -11.22 -3.29 -13.38
N GLY A 96 -12.12 -2.71 -12.59
CA GLY A 96 -12.15 -2.85 -11.15
C GLY A 96 -12.52 -4.24 -10.62
N MET A 97 -12.94 -5.16 -11.50
CA MET A 97 -13.25 -6.55 -11.12
C MET A 97 -12.18 -7.55 -11.57
N TRP A 98 -11.17 -7.11 -12.32
CA TRP A 98 -10.07 -7.98 -12.73
C TRP A 98 -8.92 -7.90 -11.73
N LEU A 99 -8.29 -9.05 -11.44
CA LEU A 99 -7.14 -9.06 -10.54
C LEU A 99 -5.94 -8.37 -11.20
N VAL A 100 -5.34 -7.43 -10.49
CA VAL A 100 -4.12 -6.72 -10.94
C VAL A 100 -2.96 -7.70 -11.00
N SER A 101 -2.90 -8.66 -10.09
CA SER A 101 -1.90 -9.74 -10.09
C SER A 101 -1.91 -10.57 -11.38
N ASP A 102 -3.04 -10.71 -12.06
CA ASP A 102 -3.09 -11.39 -13.36
C ASP A 102 -2.36 -10.59 -14.45
N LEU A 103 -2.49 -9.27 -14.44
CA LEU A 103 -1.78 -8.39 -15.36
C LEU A 103 -0.27 -8.35 -15.05
N GLU A 104 0.10 -8.29 -13.77
CA GLU A 104 1.50 -8.26 -13.33
C GLU A 104 2.25 -9.56 -13.64
N ASN A 105 1.55 -10.70 -13.62
CA ASN A 105 2.12 -12.01 -13.98
C ASN A 105 2.09 -12.30 -15.47
N MET A 106 1.46 -11.46 -16.29
CA MET A 106 1.40 -11.62 -17.73
C MET A 106 2.71 -11.16 -18.38
N GLU A 107 3.14 -11.83 -19.43
CA GLU A 107 4.26 -11.37 -20.26
C GLU A 107 3.86 -10.09 -21.01
N LEU A 108 4.55 -9.00 -20.70
CA LEU A 108 4.32 -7.71 -21.35
C LEU A 108 5.09 -7.59 -22.67
N PRO A 109 4.66 -6.70 -23.60
CA PRO A 109 5.44 -6.37 -24.78
C PRO A 109 6.86 -5.92 -24.42
N ALA A 110 7.82 -6.21 -25.28
CA ALA A 110 9.23 -5.90 -25.02
C ALA A 110 9.44 -4.39 -24.77
N GLY A 111 10.08 -4.08 -23.65
CA GLY A 111 10.36 -2.72 -23.19
C GLY A 111 9.23 -2.05 -22.41
N TRP A 112 8.10 -2.71 -22.23
CA TRP A 112 7.04 -2.20 -21.35
C TRP A 112 7.38 -2.55 -19.90
N GLU A 113 7.31 -1.56 -19.00
CA GLU A 113 7.58 -1.72 -17.57
C GLU A 113 6.61 -0.86 -16.76
N PHE A 114 6.16 -1.38 -15.61
CA PHE A 114 5.33 -0.60 -14.71
C PHE A 114 6.16 0.51 -14.06
N GLU A 115 5.80 1.76 -14.33
CA GLU A 115 6.39 2.95 -13.72
C GLU A 115 5.65 3.34 -12.44
N GLN A 116 4.31 3.31 -12.48
CA GLN A 116 3.49 3.66 -11.34
C GLN A 116 2.16 2.90 -11.37
N ARG A 117 1.74 2.44 -10.20
CA ARG A 117 0.45 1.78 -9.96
C ARG A 117 -0.34 2.61 -8.98
N ILE A 118 -1.47 3.13 -9.42
CA ILE A 118 -2.34 4.01 -8.64
C ILE A 118 -3.69 3.32 -8.44
N VAL A 119 -4.17 3.31 -7.21
CA VAL A 119 -5.50 2.80 -6.88
C VAL A 119 -6.39 3.97 -6.48
N CYS A 120 -7.47 4.18 -7.22
CA CYS A 120 -8.50 5.15 -6.86
C CYS A 120 -9.60 4.47 -6.04
N ALA A 121 -10.01 5.09 -4.94
CA ALA A 121 -11.06 4.61 -4.06
C ALA A 121 -12.01 5.75 -3.69
N ASP A 122 -13.31 5.51 -3.83
CA ASP A 122 -14.34 6.40 -3.30
C ASP A 122 -14.46 6.17 -1.78
N ALA A 123 -14.16 7.19 -0.98
CA ALA A 123 -14.14 7.09 0.47
C ALA A 123 -15.52 6.74 1.06
N GLY A 124 -16.61 7.24 0.44
CA GLY A 124 -17.97 6.98 0.92
C GLY A 124 -18.43 5.53 0.74
N SER A 125 -17.94 4.85 -0.31
CA SER A 125 -18.28 3.45 -0.60
C SER A 125 -17.24 2.43 -0.10
N PHE A 126 -16.09 2.88 0.35
CA PHE A 126 -14.93 2.04 0.69
C PHE A 126 -15.26 0.94 1.68
N GLN A 127 -15.98 1.24 2.77
CA GLN A 127 -16.33 0.24 3.78
C GLN A 127 -17.21 -0.89 3.22
N VAL A 128 -18.13 -0.56 2.30
CA VAL A 128 -18.99 -1.56 1.65
C VAL A 128 -18.16 -2.49 0.76
N TYR A 129 -17.20 -1.95 0.01
CA TYR A 129 -16.30 -2.76 -0.79
C TYR A 129 -15.38 -3.62 0.07
N MET A 130 -14.88 -3.10 1.18
CA MET A 130 -14.05 -3.86 2.12
C MET A 130 -14.81 -5.03 2.78
N GLN A 131 -16.12 -4.90 2.96
CA GLN A 131 -16.96 -5.99 3.50
C GLN A 131 -17.26 -7.09 2.46
N ASN A 132 -17.38 -6.72 1.18
CA ASN A 132 -17.90 -7.63 0.15
C ASN A 132 -16.85 -8.09 -0.86
N LEU A 133 -15.86 -7.25 -1.17
CA LEU A 133 -14.86 -7.46 -2.23
C LEU A 133 -13.43 -7.21 -1.73
N LYS A 134 -13.18 -7.44 -0.45
CA LYS A 134 -11.89 -7.16 0.20
C LYS A 134 -10.71 -7.78 -0.54
N SER A 135 -10.83 -9.03 -0.98
CA SER A 135 -9.75 -9.73 -1.68
C SER A 135 -9.37 -9.07 -3.01
N VAL A 136 -10.36 -8.61 -3.78
CA VAL A 136 -10.13 -7.92 -5.05
C VAL A 136 -9.45 -6.56 -4.80
N PHE A 137 -9.94 -5.81 -3.80
CA PHE A 137 -9.35 -4.51 -3.46
C PHE A 137 -7.92 -4.66 -2.94
N MET A 138 -7.66 -5.64 -2.07
CA MET A 138 -6.32 -5.88 -1.54
C MET A 138 -5.34 -6.39 -2.59
N ASP A 139 -5.81 -7.08 -3.65
CA ASP A 139 -4.99 -7.42 -4.79
C ASP A 139 -4.53 -6.16 -5.56
N MET A 140 -5.41 -5.18 -5.75
CA MET A 140 -5.04 -3.88 -6.36
C MET A 140 -4.00 -3.14 -5.52
N VAL A 141 -4.15 -3.16 -4.19
CA VAL A 141 -3.30 -2.41 -3.25
C VAL A 141 -1.93 -3.04 -3.05
N ARG A 142 -1.80 -4.35 -3.19
CA ARG A 142 -0.60 -5.13 -2.82
C ARG A 142 0.71 -4.55 -3.36
N ASN A 143 0.72 -4.13 -4.61
CA ASN A 143 1.89 -3.54 -5.27
C ASN A 143 1.62 -2.09 -5.73
N ALA A 144 0.59 -1.44 -5.20
CA ALA A 144 0.31 -0.05 -5.51
C ALA A 144 1.43 0.86 -4.98
N ASP A 145 1.83 1.82 -5.78
CA ASP A 145 2.75 2.89 -5.35
C ASP A 145 1.97 3.99 -4.63
N MET A 146 0.69 4.18 -5.02
CA MET A 146 -0.19 5.20 -4.46
C MET A 146 -1.64 4.71 -4.36
N VAL A 147 -2.33 5.10 -3.28
CA VAL A 147 -3.77 4.92 -3.11
C VAL A 147 -4.41 6.29 -2.88
N VAL A 148 -5.31 6.69 -3.76
CA VAL A 148 -6.02 7.98 -3.68
C VAL A 148 -7.46 7.72 -3.24
N PHE A 149 -7.80 8.18 -2.04
CA PHE A 149 -9.18 8.24 -1.57
C PHE A 149 -9.76 9.59 -1.94
N ASN A 150 -10.76 9.60 -2.78
CA ASN A 150 -11.49 10.83 -3.15
C ASN A 150 -12.83 10.93 -2.43
N ARG A 151 -13.49 12.09 -2.55
CA ARG A 151 -14.77 12.42 -1.92
C ARG A 151 -14.76 12.16 -0.41
N CYS A 152 -13.62 12.46 0.21
CA CYS A 152 -13.49 12.34 1.65
C CYS A 152 -14.34 13.38 2.37
N THR A 153 -14.95 12.97 3.48
CA THR A 153 -15.68 13.86 4.39
C THR A 153 -15.19 13.70 5.82
N PRO A 154 -15.33 14.70 6.70
CA PRO A 154 -14.79 14.67 8.06
C PRO A 154 -15.40 13.60 8.98
N ASP A 155 -16.55 13.04 8.63
CA ASP A 155 -17.24 12.00 9.38
C ASP A 155 -16.78 10.58 9.04
N LEU A 156 -15.97 10.43 7.98
CA LEU A 156 -15.43 9.13 7.58
C LEU A 156 -14.22 8.74 8.43
N PRO A 157 -14.05 7.46 8.78
CA PRO A 157 -12.93 6.98 9.58
C PRO A 157 -11.65 6.80 8.74
N LEU A 158 -11.14 7.91 8.20
CA LEU A 158 -10.03 7.92 7.23
C LEU A 158 -8.75 7.28 7.79
N ALA A 159 -8.50 7.44 9.09
CA ALA A 159 -7.38 6.78 9.75
C ALA A 159 -7.50 5.24 9.72
N ASN A 160 -8.72 4.68 9.84
CA ASN A 160 -8.94 3.24 9.69
C ASN A 160 -8.71 2.80 8.24
N PHE A 161 -9.11 3.62 7.25
CA PHE A 161 -8.85 3.34 5.84
C PHE A 161 -7.33 3.25 5.59
N ARG A 162 -6.59 4.23 6.08
CA ARG A 162 -5.13 4.23 6.00
C ARG A 162 -4.51 2.97 6.62
N ARG A 163 -4.90 2.63 7.84
CA ARG A 163 -4.39 1.44 8.54
C ARG A 163 -4.64 0.17 7.75
N SER A 164 -5.85 0.03 7.17
CA SER A 164 -6.21 -1.13 6.34
C SER A 164 -5.30 -1.28 5.12
N ILE A 165 -4.90 -0.18 4.48
CA ILE A 165 -3.98 -0.18 3.35
C ILE A 165 -2.57 -0.53 3.81
N LYS A 166 -2.06 0.18 4.85
CA LYS A 166 -0.68 0.03 5.35
C LYS A 166 -0.36 -1.38 5.83
N VAL A 167 -1.33 -2.12 6.31
CA VAL A 167 -1.16 -3.54 6.68
C VAL A 167 -0.86 -4.41 5.46
N SER A 168 -1.47 -4.15 4.33
CA SER A 168 -1.23 -4.89 3.09
C SER A 168 0.00 -4.39 2.33
N ASN A 169 0.19 -3.08 2.31
CA ASN A 169 1.27 -2.41 1.59
C ASN A 169 1.79 -1.21 2.38
N GLN A 170 2.85 -1.41 3.15
CA GLN A 170 3.46 -0.37 3.98
C GLN A 170 4.11 0.75 3.15
N ALA A 171 4.55 0.42 1.93
CA ALA A 171 5.25 1.37 1.05
C ALA A 171 4.31 2.29 0.26
N ALA A 172 3.01 1.94 0.15
CA ALA A 172 2.06 2.75 -0.62
C ALA A 172 1.93 4.16 -0.03
N GLU A 173 2.04 5.17 -0.87
CA GLU A 173 1.61 6.53 -0.53
C GLU A 173 0.07 6.56 -0.47
N ILE A 174 -0.50 7.25 0.53
CA ILE A 174 -1.95 7.32 0.68
C ILE A 174 -2.37 8.78 0.73
N ILE A 175 -3.19 9.16 -0.24
CA ILE A 175 -3.71 10.52 -0.39
C ILE A 175 -5.21 10.51 -0.11
N PHE A 176 -5.69 11.51 0.62
CA PHE A 176 -7.10 11.74 0.88
C PHE A 176 -7.51 13.08 0.31
N GLU A 177 -8.50 13.09 -0.56
CA GLU A 177 -8.97 14.28 -1.25
C GLU A 177 -10.43 14.58 -0.92
N THR A 178 -10.71 15.85 -0.63
CA THR A 178 -12.06 16.43 -0.60
C THR A 178 -12.33 17.18 -1.89
N GLU A 179 -13.51 17.81 -2.01
CA GLU A 179 -13.80 18.74 -3.11
C GLU A 179 -12.89 19.98 -3.10
N ASP A 180 -12.35 20.34 -1.93
CA ASP A 180 -11.50 21.52 -1.73
C ASP A 180 -10.00 21.23 -1.88
N GLY A 181 -9.61 19.97 -2.02
CA GLY A 181 -8.22 19.52 -2.18
C GLY A 181 -7.79 18.43 -1.21
N GLU A 182 -6.50 18.21 -1.11
CA GLU A 182 -5.91 17.17 -0.25
C GLU A 182 -6.06 17.50 1.23
N ILE A 183 -6.39 16.48 2.04
CA ILE A 183 -6.40 16.56 3.49
C ILE A 183 -5.02 16.15 4.01
N SER A 184 -4.27 17.10 4.57
CA SER A 184 -2.95 16.85 5.16
C SER A 184 -2.99 16.37 6.62
N ASP A 185 -4.06 16.69 7.37
CA ASP A 185 -4.14 16.50 8.84
C ASP A 185 -5.20 15.44 9.26
N ILE A 186 -5.15 14.24 8.68
CA ILE A 186 -6.04 13.14 9.08
C ILE A 186 -5.64 12.56 10.45
N PHE A 187 -4.48 12.92 10.95
CA PHE A 187 -3.75 12.26 12.05
C PHE A 187 -4.02 12.80 13.45
N GLN A 188 -5.03 13.66 13.62
CA GLN A 188 -5.46 14.12 14.95
C GLN A 188 -6.40 13.13 15.67
N ASP A 189 -6.52 11.90 15.19
CA ASP A 189 -7.24 10.87 15.93
C ASP A 189 -6.59 10.66 17.30
N SER A 190 -7.40 10.73 18.33
CA SER A 190 -6.97 10.38 19.68
C SER A 190 -6.48 8.93 19.69
N LEU A 191 -5.18 8.74 19.98
CA LEU A 191 -4.64 7.40 20.17
C LEU A 191 -5.38 6.71 21.33
N PRO A 192 -5.67 5.41 21.26
CA PRO A 192 -6.35 4.69 22.32
C PRO A 192 -5.48 4.50 23.59
N PHE A 193 -4.21 4.90 23.53
CA PHE A 193 -3.24 4.80 24.61
C PHE A 193 -2.61 6.18 24.88
N ASP A 194 -2.12 6.37 26.10
CA ASP A 194 -1.42 7.58 26.49
C ASP A 194 0.03 7.56 25.98
N ILE A 195 0.29 8.32 24.92
CA ILE A 195 1.62 8.42 24.32
C ILE A 195 2.63 9.14 25.22
N ASP A 196 2.19 9.92 26.18
CA ASP A 196 3.04 10.68 27.12
C ASP A 196 3.27 9.94 28.44
N ALA A 197 2.71 8.73 28.58
CA ALA A 197 2.98 7.88 29.73
C ALA A 197 4.48 7.54 29.83
N PRO A 198 5.02 7.35 31.04
CA PRO A 198 6.41 6.92 31.24
C PRO A 198 6.75 5.59 30.53
N VAL A 199 5.77 4.70 30.43
CA VAL A 199 5.77 3.49 29.59
C VAL A 199 4.44 3.46 28.87
N ILE A 200 4.47 3.49 27.55
CA ILE A 200 3.28 3.38 26.70
C ILE A 200 2.80 1.93 26.74
N ASP A 201 1.69 1.67 27.41
CA ASP A 201 1.12 0.33 27.51
C ASP A 201 0.19 0.06 26.33
N ILE A 202 0.58 -0.86 25.44
CA ILE A 202 -0.15 -1.18 24.23
C ILE A 202 -0.99 -2.43 24.49
N LEU A 203 -2.29 -2.22 24.60
CA LEU A 203 -3.25 -3.34 24.73
C LEU A 203 -3.28 -4.20 23.46
N PRO A 204 -3.70 -5.47 23.56
CA PRO A 204 -3.77 -6.35 22.40
C PRO A 204 -4.59 -5.81 21.23
N GLU A 205 -5.71 -5.15 21.49
CA GLU A 205 -6.59 -4.51 20.51
C GLU A 205 -5.95 -3.28 19.85
N ASP A 206 -5.05 -2.58 20.54
CA ASP A 206 -4.43 -1.34 20.09
C ASP A 206 -3.12 -1.57 19.33
N TYR A 207 -2.62 -2.81 19.33
CA TYR A 207 -1.33 -3.15 18.73
C TYR A 207 -1.20 -2.69 17.27
N GLY A 208 -2.23 -2.91 16.47
CA GLY A 208 -2.24 -2.52 15.07
C GLY A 208 -2.22 -1.00 14.88
N ILE A 209 -2.92 -0.27 15.72
CA ILE A 209 -2.95 1.20 15.71
C ILE A 209 -1.57 1.73 16.05
N TRP A 210 -0.96 1.25 17.13
CA TRP A 210 0.40 1.63 17.53
C TRP A 210 1.41 1.32 16.43
N PHE A 211 1.36 0.12 15.83
CA PHE A 211 2.32 -0.28 14.81
C PHE A 211 2.28 0.67 13.60
N VAL A 212 1.09 1.00 13.09
CA VAL A 212 0.96 1.89 11.93
C VAL A 212 1.32 3.33 12.31
N ASP A 213 0.87 3.84 13.46
CA ASP A 213 1.18 5.20 13.89
C ASP A 213 2.69 5.39 14.14
N ALA A 214 3.36 4.43 14.76
CA ALA A 214 4.81 4.49 14.97
C ALA A 214 5.63 4.35 13.67
N MET A 215 5.09 3.68 12.66
CA MET A 215 5.69 3.61 11.32
C MET A 215 5.54 4.94 10.58
N ASP A 216 4.36 5.57 10.65
CA ASP A 216 4.06 6.80 9.93
C ASP A 216 4.68 8.05 10.62
N HIS A 217 4.79 8.01 11.94
CA HIS A 217 5.27 9.11 12.79
C HIS A 217 6.33 8.66 13.80
N PRO A 218 7.46 8.10 13.33
CA PRO A 218 8.46 7.51 14.21
C PRO A 218 9.01 8.51 15.24
N ASP A 219 9.16 9.78 14.87
CA ASP A 219 9.67 10.86 15.75
C ASP A 219 8.81 11.05 17.00
N ARG A 220 7.50 10.75 16.95
CA ARG A 220 6.60 10.85 18.13
C ARG A 220 6.97 9.84 19.21
N TYR A 221 7.64 8.77 18.84
CA TYR A 221 7.97 7.64 19.70
C TYR A 221 9.46 7.56 20.04
N ASP A 222 10.32 8.33 19.39
CA ASP A 222 11.77 8.28 19.61
C ASP A 222 12.11 8.56 21.07
N GLY A 223 12.91 7.68 21.67
CA GLY A 223 13.32 7.75 23.06
C GLY A 223 12.27 7.30 24.08
N LYS A 224 11.03 7.02 23.69
CA LYS A 224 9.95 6.56 24.58
C LYS A 224 10.08 5.07 24.90
N GLN A 225 9.44 4.66 25.99
CA GLN A 225 9.38 3.27 26.41
C GLN A 225 8.00 2.69 26.09
N VAL A 226 7.96 1.48 25.56
CA VAL A 226 6.72 0.76 25.19
C VAL A 226 6.65 -0.59 25.86
N HIS A 227 5.45 -1.01 26.22
CA HIS A 227 5.15 -2.35 26.73
C HIS A 227 4.04 -3.01 25.88
N PHE A 228 4.22 -4.27 25.48
CA PHE A 228 3.24 -5.02 24.70
C PHE A 228 3.50 -6.53 24.71
N GLN A 229 2.49 -7.31 24.34
CA GLN A 229 2.59 -8.75 24.12
C GLN A 229 2.69 -9.10 22.64
N ALA A 230 3.62 -10.00 22.29
CA ALA A 230 3.94 -10.33 20.92
C ALA A 230 4.38 -11.78 20.73
N LYS A 231 4.38 -12.24 19.49
CA LYS A 231 5.10 -13.46 19.06
C LYS A 231 6.51 -13.12 18.62
N VAL A 232 7.40 -14.06 18.86
CA VAL A 232 8.79 -13.98 18.38
C VAL A 232 8.87 -14.41 16.93
N MET A 233 9.46 -13.58 16.08
CA MET A 233 9.93 -13.95 14.75
C MET A 233 11.45 -13.79 14.69
N LYS A 234 12.15 -14.81 14.15
CA LYS A 234 13.60 -14.81 13.90
C LYS A 234 13.85 -15.19 12.44
N PRO A 235 13.96 -14.22 11.53
CA PRO A 235 14.34 -14.47 10.14
C PRO A 235 15.69 -15.19 10.02
N ARG A 236 15.87 -15.99 8.98
CA ARG A 236 17.14 -16.67 8.73
C ARG A 236 18.28 -15.66 8.53
N GLY A 237 19.38 -15.85 9.23
CA GLY A 237 20.55 -14.97 9.15
C GLY A 237 20.51 -13.77 10.10
N MET A 238 19.45 -13.60 10.90
CA MET A 238 19.42 -12.60 11.96
C MET A 238 20.44 -12.93 13.05
N LYS A 239 21.10 -11.91 13.60
CA LYS A 239 22.05 -12.09 14.71
C LYS A 239 21.34 -12.62 15.96
N GLU A 240 22.08 -13.31 16.82
CA GLU A 240 21.53 -14.02 17.99
C GLU A 240 20.86 -13.08 19.01
N ASP A 241 21.36 -11.85 19.15
CA ASP A 241 20.87 -10.79 20.04
C ASP A 241 19.71 -9.98 19.43
N TRP A 242 19.25 -10.35 18.22
CA TRP A 242 18.16 -9.70 17.52
C TRP A 242 16.97 -10.64 17.32
N PHE A 243 15.79 -10.08 17.34
CA PHE A 243 14.53 -10.75 16.99
C PHE A 243 13.49 -9.69 16.53
N VAL A 244 12.33 -10.16 16.09
CA VAL A 244 11.20 -9.28 15.77
C VAL A 244 10.05 -9.72 16.65
N PRO A 245 9.73 -8.97 17.73
CA PRO A 245 8.47 -9.15 18.45
C PRO A 245 7.35 -8.54 17.62
N GLY A 246 6.31 -9.31 17.38
CA GLY A 246 5.23 -8.84 16.53
C GLY A 246 3.96 -9.66 16.63
N ARG A 247 2.97 -9.28 15.84
CA ARG A 247 1.70 -9.97 15.75
C ARG A 247 1.31 -10.22 14.32
N THR A 248 0.54 -11.26 14.08
CA THR A 248 0.00 -11.57 12.76
C THR A 248 -1.26 -10.73 12.54
N ALA A 249 -1.33 -10.04 11.41
CA ALA A 249 -2.51 -9.31 10.97
C ALA A 249 -3.13 -10.00 9.75
N MET A 250 -4.45 -10.00 9.66
CA MET A 250 -5.17 -10.48 8.51
C MET A 250 -5.31 -9.36 7.48
N THR A 251 -4.79 -9.58 6.27
CA THR A 251 -4.91 -8.62 5.17
C THR A 251 -6.26 -8.75 4.46
N CYS A 252 -6.50 -9.81 3.70
CA CYS A 252 -7.77 -10.00 3.00
C CYS A 252 -8.58 -11.20 3.51
N CYS A 253 -7.93 -12.30 3.89
CA CYS A 253 -8.58 -13.51 4.40
C CYS A 253 -7.65 -14.25 5.38
N ALA A 254 -8.14 -15.33 5.98
CA ALA A 254 -7.37 -16.08 6.98
C ALA A 254 -6.06 -16.71 6.45
N GLU A 255 -5.96 -16.93 5.14
CA GLU A 255 -4.77 -17.48 4.49
C GLU A 255 -3.78 -16.37 4.07
N ASP A 256 -4.25 -15.14 3.93
CA ASP A 256 -3.42 -13.99 3.56
C ASP A 256 -3.17 -13.12 4.78
N THR A 257 -2.03 -13.35 5.40
CA THR A 257 -1.63 -12.69 6.64
C THR A 257 -0.26 -12.07 6.51
N THR A 258 -0.04 -10.97 7.22
CA THR A 258 1.26 -10.31 7.35
C THR A 258 1.69 -10.26 8.80
N PHE A 259 3.00 -10.27 9.05
CA PHE A 259 3.56 -10.15 10.38
C PHE A 259 3.99 -8.70 10.63
N LEU A 260 3.34 -8.06 11.59
CA LEU A 260 3.61 -6.69 12.01
C LEU A 260 4.57 -6.72 13.20
N GLY A 261 5.77 -6.17 13.05
CA GLY A 261 6.75 -6.13 14.12
C GLY A 261 7.96 -5.31 13.74
N TYR A 262 8.61 -4.73 14.73
CA TYR A 262 9.83 -3.96 14.58
C TYR A 262 11.05 -4.77 14.97
N LEU A 263 12.21 -4.44 14.41
CA LEU A 263 13.49 -4.99 14.83
C LEU A 263 13.69 -4.71 16.33
N CYS A 264 14.07 -5.72 17.08
CA CYS A 264 14.33 -5.59 18.51
C CYS A 264 15.69 -6.22 18.87
N HIS A 265 16.51 -5.43 19.54
CA HIS A 265 17.75 -5.89 20.16
C HIS A 265 17.49 -6.15 21.64
N GLY A 266 18.08 -7.24 22.20
CA GLY A 266 17.94 -7.52 23.61
C GLY A 266 19.00 -8.51 24.12
N GLU A 267 19.43 -8.31 25.37
CA GLU A 267 20.26 -9.29 26.04
C GLU A 267 19.45 -10.52 26.47
N GLY A 268 20.03 -11.70 26.35
CA GLY A 268 19.40 -12.96 26.78
C GLY A 268 18.28 -13.49 25.88
N VAL A 269 18.02 -12.87 24.70
CA VAL A 269 16.99 -13.31 23.75
C VAL A 269 17.39 -14.51 22.89
N ASN A 270 18.61 -15.02 23.06
CA ASN A 270 19.15 -16.13 22.27
C ASN A 270 18.35 -17.42 22.42
N GLY A 271 17.74 -17.63 23.60
CA GLY A 271 16.91 -18.79 23.91
C GLY A 271 15.46 -18.72 23.40
N LEU A 272 15.02 -17.59 22.84
CA LEU A 272 13.67 -17.42 22.33
C LEU A 272 13.45 -18.24 21.05
N LYS A 273 12.33 -18.92 20.97
CA LYS A 273 11.96 -19.75 19.81
C LYS A 273 10.97 -18.99 18.93
N PRO A 274 11.06 -19.11 17.58
CA PRO A 274 10.02 -18.60 16.68
C PRO A 274 8.62 -19.09 17.08
N GLY A 275 7.65 -18.20 17.09
CA GLY A 275 6.27 -18.47 17.49
C GLY A 275 6.00 -18.44 19.00
N GLN A 276 7.04 -18.31 19.84
CA GLN A 276 6.90 -18.17 21.29
C GLN A 276 6.26 -16.81 21.62
N TRP A 277 5.31 -16.80 22.56
CA TRP A 277 4.73 -15.57 23.09
C TRP A 277 5.62 -14.97 24.16
N VAL A 278 5.79 -13.66 24.06
CA VAL A 278 6.61 -12.86 24.95
C VAL A 278 5.89 -11.56 25.33
N ASP A 279 6.14 -11.14 26.55
CA ASP A 279 5.82 -9.84 27.10
C ASP A 279 7.11 -9.00 27.00
N VAL A 280 7.03 -7.85 26.33
CA VAL A 280 8.19 -7.03 25.96
C VAL A 280 8.04 -5.64 26.51
N THR A 281 9.05 -5.19 27.25
CA THR A 281 9.25 -3.77 27.55
C THR A 281 10.51 -3.30 26.85
N ALA A 282 10.42 -2.27 26.02
CA ALA A 282 11.53 -1.82 25.21
C ALA A 282 11.53 -0.30 25.05
N LYS A 283 12.74 0.26 24.91
CA LYS A 283 12.93 1.63 24.46
C LYS A 283 12.88 1.69 22.93
N ILE A 284 12.18 2.69 22.40
CA ILE A 284 12.09 2.97 20.98
C ILE A 284 13.25 3.89 20.57
N SER A 285 13.87 3.61 19.44
CA SER A 285 14.85 4.47 18.76
C SER A 285 14.52 4.54 17.29
N VAL A 286 14.71 5.69 16.67
CA VAL A 286 14.58 5.89 15.22
C VAL A 286 15.96 5.81 14.60
N GLU A 287 16.16 4.85 13.71
CA GLU A 287 17.48 4.56 13.15
C GLU A 287 17.43 4.27 11.67
N GLN A 288 18.46 4.71 10.96
CA GLN A 288 18.70 4.31 9.57
C GLN A 288 19.29 2.90 9.53
N ARG A 289 18.60 1.94 8.90
CA ARG A 289 18.99 0.53 8.88
C ARG A 289 18.94 -0.08 7.49
N ARG A 290 19.77 -1.07 7.24
CA ARG A 290 19.75 -1.84 5.98
C ARG A 290 18.44 -2.62 5.81
N GLU A 291 17.88 -3.10 6.90
CA GLU A 291 16.60 -3.81 6.97
C GLU A 291 15.44 -2.93 6.51
N TYR A 292 15.57 -1.61 6.64
CA TYR A 292 14.65 -0.58 6.15
C TYR A 292 15.13 0.04 4.82
N ARG A 293 15.91 -0.72 4.01
CA ARG A 293 16.47 -0.29 2.71
C ARG A 293 17.31 0.98 2.80
N GLY A 294 17.83 1.30 3.98
CA GLY A 294 18.62 2.50 4.23
C GLY A 294 17.78 3.72 4.64
N GLU A 295 16.50 3.56 4.81
CA GLU A 295 15.60 4.58 5.38
C GLU A 295 15.58 4.53 6.91
N GLU A 296 15.04 5.57 7.53
CA GLU A 296 14.80 5.62 8.97
C GLU A 296 13.58 4.78 9.34
N GLY A 297 13.66 4.10 10.48
CA GLY A 297 12.57 3.30 10.98
C GLY A 297 12.71 2.99 12.47
N VAL A 298 11.64 2.49 13.04
CA VAL A 298 11.57 2.14 14.48
C VAL A 298 12.40 0.91 14.78
N VAL A 299 13.27 1.03 15.77
CA VAL A 299 14.06 -0.05 16.35
C VAL A 299 13.77 -0.12 17.84
N LEU A 300 13.59 -1.30 18.37
CA LEU A 300 13.33 -1.55 19.78
C LEU A 300 14.60 -2.03 20.48
N TYR A 301 14.87 -1.50 21.68
CA TYR A 301 15.90 -1.97 22.58
C TYR A 301 15.23 -2.52 23.84
N ALA A 302 15.20 -3.83 23.97
CA ALA A 302 14.47 -4.48 25.04
C ALA A 302 15.15 -4.28 26.40
N ASP A 303 14.41 -3.72 27.34
CA ASP A 303 14.76 -3.67 28.75
C ASP A 303 14.38 -4.95 29.46
N ALA A 304 13.26 -5.56 29.05
CA ALA A 304 12.79 -6.84 29.54
C ALA A 304 12.05 -7.64 28.47
N VAL A 305 12.33 -8.94 28.43
CA VAL A 305 11.57 -9.91 27.61
C VAL A 305 11.26 -11.13 28.47
N ARG A 306 9.97 -11.43 28.64
CA ARG A 306 9.51 -12.55 29.47
C ARG A 306 8.56 -13.43 28.67
N SER A 307 8.66 -14.75 28.85
CA SER A 307 7.66 -15.67 28.27
C SER A 307 6.28 -15.40 28.89
N CYS A 308 5.25 -15.35 28.06
CA CYS A 308 3.87 -15.19 28.50
C CYS A 308 2.94 -16.20 27.80
N PRO A 309 1.72 -16.43 28.32
CA PRO A 309 0.73 -17.23 27.61
C PRO A 309 0.30 -16.59 26.30
N PRO A 310 -0.17 -17.38 25.32
CA PRO A 310 -0.78 -16.86 24.11
C PRO A 310 -1.99 -15.95 24.43
N LEU A 311 -2.16 -14.90 23.64
CA LEU A 311 -3.38 -14.10 23.70
C LEU A 311 -4.58 -14.91 23.20
N PRO A 312 -5.78 -14.72 23.77
CA PRO A 312 -7.02 -15.36 23.30
C PRO A 312 -7.30 -15.03 21.82
N GLN A 313 -7.02 -13.81 21.41
CA GLN A 313 -7.10 -13.35 20.04
C GLN A 313 -5.70 -13.14 19.49
N ASP A 314 -5.25 -14.08 18.66
CA ASP A 314 -3.91 -14.08 18.10
C ASP A 314 -3.73 -13.03 17.00
N MET A 315 -4.75 -12.84 16.17
CA MET A 315 -4.71 -11.93 15.02
C MET A 315 -5.09 -10.50 15.37
N VAL A 316 -4.41 -9.57 14.70
CA VAL A 316 -4.78 -8.15 14.65
C VAL A 316 -5.77 -7.94 13.51
N TYR A 317 -6.84 -7.20 13.76
CA TYR A 317 -7.83 -6.82 12.78
C TYR A 317 -7.89 -5.30 12.70
N PHE A 318 -8.09 -4.79 11.48
CA PHE A 318 -8.30 -3.37 11.20
C PHE A 318 -9.75 -3.22 10.72
N ASN A 319 -10.63 -2.92 11.65
CA ASN A 319 -12.07 -2.75 11.41
C ASN A 319 -12.43 -1.27 11.39
#